data_b07ca2424ee5b842da3358a24fa6eade
#
_entry.id   b07ca2424ee5b842da3358a24fa6eade
#
_cell.length_a   1.000
_cell.length_b   1.000
_cell.length_c   1.000
_cell.angle_alpha   90.00
_cell.angle_beta   90.00
_cell.angle_gamma   90.00
#
_symmetry.space_group_name_H-M   'P 1'
#
loop_
_entity.id
_entity.type
_entity.pdbx_description
1 polymer ?
#
loop_
_entity_poly.entity_id
_entity_poly.type
_entity_poly.pdbx_seq_one_letter_code
_entity_poly.pdbx_strand_id
1 'polypeptide(L)'
;MKKIFLLSCALVCALMASAQLPNVRLQDIDGNTIQTGEISNDGKPIIISFWATWCKPCLRELKAIHEVYPDWQDETGVKMIIVSIDQAQDANRVKPLVDGFGWEYEVLLDPNGDFKRAMNVQN
;
A
#
# COMPACT_ATOMS: atom_id res chain seq x y z
N MET A 1 -27.33 45.04 4.41
CA MET A 1 -27.74 43.67 4.77
C MET A 1 -27.43 42.63 3.74
N LYS A 2 -27.06 42.96 2.51
CA LYS A 2 -26.75 41.97 1.45
C LYS A 2 -25.29 41.56 1.38
N LYS A 3 -24.38 42.14 2.22
CA LYS A 3 -22.94 41.87 2.17
C LYS A 3 -22.46 40.80 3.17
N ILE A 4 -23.32 40.27 4.04
CA ILE A 4 -22.96 39.30 5.07
C ILE A 4 -23.07 37.87 4.56
N PHE A 5 -23.83 37.64 3.49
CA PHE A 5 -24.02 36.29 2.91
C PHE A 5 -22.85 35.79 2.06
N LEU A 6 -21.97 36.69 1.59
CA LEU A 6 -20.86 36.31 0.70
C LEU A 6 -19.58 35.87 1.44
N LEU A 7 -19.49 36.09 2.74
CA LEU A 7 -18.33 35.68 3.53
C LEU A 7 -18.44 34.25 4.09
N SER A 8 -19.66 33.69 4.10
CA SER A 8 -19.87 32.34 4.65
C SER A 8 -19.53 31.21 3.69
N CYS A 9 -19.48 31.48 2.39
CA CYS A 9 -19.21 30.46 1.37
C CYS A 9 -17.71 30.19 1.13
N ALA A 10 -16.83 31.10 1.57
CA ALA A 10 -15.39 30.98 1.35
C ALA A 10 -14.68 30.11 2.39
N LEU A 11 -15.34 29.77 3.50
CA LEU A 11 -14.71 29.05 4.61
C LEU A 11 -14.90 27.53 4.56
N VAL A 12 -15.70 27.02 3.61
CA VAL A 12 -16.04 25.58 3.53
C VAL A 12 -15.06 24.79 2.63
N CYS A 13 -14.22 25.49 1.86
CA CYS A 13 -13.29 24.85 0.93
C CYS A 13 -11.93 24.41 1.53
N ALA A 14 -11.68 24.65 2.82
CA ALA A 14 -10.34 24.48 3.40
C ALA A 14 -10.11 23.16 4.17
N LEU A 15 -11.04 22.20 4.12
CA LEU A 15 -10.94 20.97 4.91
C LEU A 15 -10.84 19.69 4.04
N MET A 16 -10.10 19.74 2.95
CA MET A 16 -9.67 18.52 2.25
C MET A 16 -8.36 18.04 2.88
N ALA A 17 -8.45 17.41 4.06
CA ALA A 17 -7.31 16.69 4.63
C ALA A 17 -7.09 15.42 3.79
N SER A 18 -6.00 15.35 3.02
CA SER A 18 -5.58 14.10 2.40
C SER A 18 -5.12 13.15 3.51
N ALA A 19 -5.77 11.97 3.59
CA ALA A 19 -5.34 10.93 4.51
C ALA A 19 -3.97 10.41 4.08
N GLN A 20 -2.97 10.55 4.97
CA GLN A 20 -1.63 10.00 4.75
C GLN A 20 -1.52 8.66 5.46
N LEU A 21 -0.72 7.75 4.87
CA LEU A 21 -0.37 6.50 5.52
C LEU A 21 0.52 6.76 6.73
N PRO A 22 0.40 5.95 7.79
CA PRO A 22 1.35 5.97 8.89
C PRO A 22 2.77 5.85 8.36
N ASN A 23 3.71 6.62 8.90
CA ASN A 23 5.09 6.60 8.43
C ASN A 23 5.90 5.57 9.19
N VAL A 24 6.36 4.55 8.48
CA VAL A 24 7.27 3.53 8.97
C VAL A 24 8.39 3.37 7.94
N ARG A 25 9.61 3.20 8.43
CA ARG A 25 10.76 2.97 7.56
C ARG A 25 10.89 1.48 7.26
N LEU A 26 10.69 1.11 6.00
CA LEU A 26 10.81 -0.26 5.52
C LEU A 26 11.84 -0.35 4.40
N GLN A 27 12.11 -1.56 3.95
CA GLN A 27 12.87 -1.80 2.72
C GLN A 27 11.97 -2.47 1.69
N ASP A 28 12.24 -2.21 0.41
CA ASP A 28 11.68 -3.01 -0.67
C ASP A 28 12.53 -4.26 -0.91
N ILE A 29 12.12 -5.10 -1.87
CA ILE A 29 12.86 -6.34 -2.19
C ILE A 29 14.19 -6.12 -2.89
N ASP A 30 14.47 -4.90 -3.31
CA ASP A 30 15.74 -4.52 -3.95
C ASP A 30 16.70 -3.83 -2.98
N GLY A 31 16.32 -3.73 -1.71
CA GLY A 31 17.15 -3.13 -0.66
C GLY A 31 17.02 -1.62 -0.53
N ASN A 32 16.11 -0.99 -1.27
CA ASN A 32 15.87 0.44 -1.14
C ASN A 32 15.07 0.75 0.12
N THR A 33 15.40 1.84 0.80
CA THR A 33 14.65 2.32 1.95
C THR A 33 13.40 3.08 1.50
N ILE A 34 12.27 2.72 2.07
CA ILE A 34 10.97 3.32 1.77
C ILE A 34 10.38 3.91 3.06
N GLN A 35 9.95 5.17 3.00
CA GLN A 35 9.15 5.80 4.05
C GLN A 35 7.69 5.66 3.67
N THR A 36 6.93 4.85 4.41
CA THR A 36 5.54 4.55 4.03
C THR A 36 4.63 5.77 4.03
N GLY A 37 4.92 6.78 4.86
CA GLY A 37 4.19 8.05 4.86
C GLY A 37 4.35 8.87 3.59
N GLU A 38 5.37 8.59 2.77
CA GLU A 38 5.63 9.29 1.51
C GLU A 38 5.03 8.56 0.30
N ILE A 39 4.44 7.38 0.50
CA ILE A 39 3.79 6.64 -0.58
C ILE A 39 2.59 7.43 -1.09
N SER A 40 2.55 7.63 -2.40
CA SER A 40 1.47 8.35 -3.06
C SER A 40 1.15 7.72 -4.40
N ASN A 41 -0.01 8.07 -4.95
CA ASN A 41 -0.45 7.60 -6.26
C ASN A 41 -1.23 8.69 -7.00
N ASP A 42 -0.81 9.94 -6.90
CA ASP A 42 -1.41 11.10 -7.59
C ASP A 42 -2.93 11.20 -7.38
N GLY A 43 -3.38 10.98 -6.14
CA GLY A 43 -4.80 11.02 -5.78
C GLY A 43 -5.61 9.79 -6.20
N LYS A 44 -4.99 8.80 -6.84
CA LYS A 44 -5.63 7.55 -7.24
C LYS A 44 -5.59 6.52 -6.10
N PRO A 45 -6.43 5.47 -6.17
CA PRO A 45 -6.48 4.47 -5.11
C PRO A 45 -5.15 3.74 -4.89
N ILE A 46 -4.90 3.38 -3.63
CA ILE A 46 -3.81 2.49 -3.23
C ILE A 46 -4.42 1.33 -2.47
N ILE A 47 -4.05 0.10 -2.84
CA ILE A 47 -4.40 -1.12 -2.10
C ILE A 47 -3.14 -1.61 -1.41
N ILE A 48 -3.22 -1.83 -0.10
CA ILE A 48 -2.13 -2.42 0.68
C ILE A 48 -2.59 -3.78 1.19
N SER A 49 -1.84 -4.82 0.84
CA SER A 49 -2.13 -6.19 1.27
C SER A 49 -0.93 -6.75 2.03
N PHE A 50 -1.19 -7.25 3.24
CA PHE A 50 -0.17 -7.94 4.04
C PHE A 50 -0.22 -9.44 3.74
N TRP A 51 0.93 -10.04 3.56
CA TRP A 51 1.08 -11.45 3.17
C TRP A 51 2.40 -12.03 3.69
N ALA A 52 2.60 -13.31 3.48
CA ALA A 52 3.86 -13.98 3.77
C ALA A 52 4.08 -15.12 2.79
N THR A 53 5.34 -15.50 2.59
CA THR A 53 5.70 -16.59 1.69
C THR A 53 5.14 -17.94 2.13
N TRP A 54 4.89 -18.11 3.44
CA TRP A 54 4.30 -19.32 4.02
C TRP A 54 2.77 -19.30 4.09
N CYS A 55 2.13 -18.20 3.68
CA CYS A 55 0.68 -18.04 3.76
C CYS A 55 0.03 -18.50 2.45
N LYS A 56 -0.42 -19.75 2.38
CA LYS A 56 -1.01 -20.32 1.16
C LYS A 56 -2.27 -19.58 0.69
N PRO A 57 -3.23 -19.21 1.56
CA PRO A 57 -4.38 -18.41 1.13
C PRO A 57 -3.97 -17.05 0.55
N CYS A 58 -2.96 -16.40 1.13
CA CYS A 58 -2.44 -15.13 0.62
C CYS A 58 -1.89 -15.29 -0.80
N LEU A 59 -1.13 -16.36 -1.05
CA LEU A 59 -0.55 -16.62 -2.37
C LEU A 59 -1.64 -16.86 -3.42
N ARG A 60 -2.69 -17.62 -3.08
CA ARG A 60 -3.82 -17.84 -3.99
C ARG A 60 -4.52 -16.53 -4.34
N GLU A 61 -4.77 -15.69 -3.34
CA GLU A 61 -5.40 -14.39 -3.55
C GLU A 61 -4.54 -13.49 -4.45
N LEU A 62 -3.25 -13.37 -4.15
CA LEU A 62 -2.34 -12.53 -4.93
C LEU A 62 -2.16 -13.02 -6.37
N LYS A 63 -2.18 -14.33 -6.59
CA LYS A 63 -2.15 -14.89 -7.95
C LYS A 63 -3.42 -14.52 -8.72
N ALA A 64 -4.59 -14.64 -8.08
CA ALA A 64 -5.86 -14.29 -8.70
C ALA A 64 -5.95 -12.80 -9.01
N ILE A 65 -5.52 -11.94 -8.09
CA ILE A 65 -5.50 -10.49 -8.30
C ILE A 65 -4.54 -10.12 -9.43
N HIS A 66 -3.39 -10.77 -9.53
CA HIS A 66 -2.41 -10.47 -10.57
C HIS A 66 -2.98 -10.62 -11.98
N GLU A 67 -3.90 -11.56 -12.20
CA GLU A 67 -4.54 -11.76 -13.48
C GLU A 67 -5.44 -10.60 -13.90
N VAL A 68 -6.07 -9.93 -12.95
CA VAL A 68 -7.00 -8.81 -13.20
C VAL A 68 -6.41 -7.43 -12.89
N TYR A 69 -5.23 -7.39 -12.30
CA TYR A 69 -4.58 -6.16 -11.88
C TYR A 69 -4.35 -5.16 -13.04
N PRO A 70 -3.93 -5.60 -14.24
CA PRO A 70 -3.82 -4.67 -15.37
C PRO A 70 -5.15 -4.00 -15.73
N ASP A 71 -6.26 -4.72 -15.64
CA ASP A 71 -7.59 -4.14 -15.90
C ASP A 71 -7.96 -3.11 -14.84
N TRP A 72 -7.68 -3.39 -13.57
CA TRP A 72 -7.91 -2.44 -12.48
C TRP A 72 -7.08 -1.18 -12.64
N GLN A 73 -5.83 -1.32 -13.09
CA GLN A 73 -4.96 -0.17 -13.35
C GLN A 73 -5.49 0.69 -14.50
N ASP A 74 -6.00 0.07 -15.55
CA ASP A 74 -6.59 0.78 -16.69
C ASP A 74 -7.86 1.52 -16.28
N GLU A 75 -8.69 0.91 -15.44
CA GLU A 75 -9.97 1.49 -15.03
C GLU A 75 -9.81 2.60 -13.97
N THR A 76 -8.93 2.41 -13.01
CA THR A 76 -8.85 3.28 -11.81
C THR A 76 -7.49 3.92 -11.60
N GLY A 77 -6.44 3.42 -12.23
CA GLY A 77 -5.06 3.80 -11.94
C GLY A 77 -4.57 3.31 -10.58
N VAL A 78 -5.21 2.30 -10.00
CA VAL A 78 -4.86 1.76 -8.67
C VAL A 78 -3.42 1.29 -8.62
N LYS A 79 -2.75 1.58 -7.51
CA LYS A 79 -1.44 1.03 -7.16
C LYS A 79 -1.63 -0.02 -6.07
N MET A 80 -1.15 -1.23 -6.32
CA MET A 80 -1.17 -2.28 -5.32
C MET A 80 0.22 -2.49 -4.74
N ILE A 81 0.31 -2.40 -3.42
CA ILE A 81 1.53 -2.60 -2.66
C ILE A 81 1.30 -3.82 -1.76
N ILE A 82 2.13 -4.83 -1.93
CA ILE A 82 2.09 -6.01 -1.08
C ILE A 82 3.23 -5.95 -0.07
N VAL A 83 2.90 -6.16 1.19
CA VAL A 83 3.83 -5.99 2.30
C VAL A 83 4.02 -7.35 2.97
N SER A 84 5.23 -7.90 2.83
CA SER A 84 5.57 -9.18 3.44
C SER A 84 5.77 -9.03 4.95
N ILE A 85 5.12 -9.89 5.73
CA ILE A 85 5.35 -10.01 7.16
C ILE A 85 6.30 -11.16 7.51
N ASP A 86 6.97 -11.74 6.51
CA ASP A 86 8.03 -12.71 6.76
C ASP A 86 9.06 -12.12 7.72
N GLN A 87 9.42 -12.89 8.75
CA GLN A 87 10.41 -12.46 9.73
C GLN A 87 11.79 -12.39 9.09
N ALA A 88 12.73 -11.74 9.77
CA ALA A 88 14.06 -11.46 9.22
C ALA A 88 14.77 -12.71 8.66
N GLN A 89 14.61 -13.87 9.32
CA GLN A 89 15.22 -15.13 8.87
C GLN A 89 14.62 -15.69 7.58
N ASP A 90 13.39 -15.27 7.21
CA ASP A 90 12.68 -15.75 6.04
C ASP A 90 12.51 -14.67 4.94
N ALA A 91 12.91 -13.43 5.23
CA ALA A 91 12.73 -12.30 4.31
C ALA A 91 13.44 -12.51 2.97
N ASN A 92 14.52 -13.28 2.95
CA ASN A 92 15.26 -13.61 1.73
C ASN A 92 14.50 -14.55 0.77
N ARG A 93 13.38 -15.11 1.19
CA ARG A 93 12.52 -15.95 0.33
C ARG A 93 11.57 -15.11 -0.52
N VAL A 94 11.35 -13.86 -0.15
CA VAL A 94 10.33 -13.01 -0.77
C VAL A 94 10.67 -12.70 -2.22
N LYS A 95 11.87 -12.18 -2.48
CA LYS A 95 12.27 -11.80 -3.84
C LYS A 95 12.28 -12.97 -4.83
N PRO A 96 12.87 -14.13 -4.53
CA PRO A 96 12.82 -15.27 -5.45
C PRO A 96 11.40 -15.74 -5.74
N LEU A 97 10.51 -15.70 -4.75
CA LEU A 97 9.13 -16.12 -4.94
C LEU A 97 8.37 -15.12 -5.84
N VAL A 98 8.51 -13.83 -5.58
CA VAL A 98 7.89 -12.76 -6.40
C VAL A 98 8.39 -12.84 -7.85
N ASP A 99 9.69 -12.99 -8.04
CA ASP A 99 10.30 -13.11 -9.37
C ASP A 99 9.82 -14.38 -10.07
N GLY A 100 9.71 -15.49 -9.34
CA GLY A 100 9.27 -16.77 -9.87
C GLY A 100 7.82 -16.76 -10.36
N PHE A 101 6.95 -16.02 -9.68
CA PHE A 101 5.56 -15.82 -10.11
C PHE A 101 5.41 -14.73 -11.18
N GLY A 102 6.44 -13.93 -11.43
CA GLY A 102 6.37 -12.81 -12.36
C GLY A 102 5.45 -11.69 -11.89
N TRP A 103 5.27 -11.53 -10.59
CA TRP A 103 4.39 -10.49 -10.05
C TRP A 103 4.96 -9.08 -10.26
N GLU A 104 4.09 -8.17 -10.66
CA GLU A 104 4.43 -6.78 -10.95
C GLU A 104 3.99 -5.82 -9.83
N TYR A 105 3.62 -6.34 -8.66
CA TYR A 105 3.29 -5.53 -7.51
C TYR A 105 4.51 -4.78 -6.96
N GLU A 106 4.29 -3.63 -6.33
CA GLU A 106 5.29 -3.07 -5.43
C GLU A 106 5.36 -3.94 -4.16
N VAL A 107 6.57 -4.32 -3.76
CA VAL A 107 6.78 -5.27 -2.65
C VAL A 107 7.64 -4.63 -1.57
N LEU A 108 7.08 -4.54 -0.37
CA LEU A 108 7.79 -4.07 0.81
C LEU A 108 7.99 -5.21 1.81
N LEU A 109 9.00 -5.05 2.66
CA LEU A 109 9.33 -5.99 3.73
C LEU A 109 9.05 -5.34 5.08
N ASP A 110 8.24 -6.00 5.91
CA ASP A 110 7.85 -5.57 7.25
C ASP A 110 8.17 -6.67 8.28
N PRO A 111 9.47 -7.00 8.46
CA PRO A 111 9.89 -8.19 9.21
C PRO A 111 9.52 -8.12 10.70
N ASN A 112 9.32 -6.93 11.24
CA ASN A 112 8.94 -6.72 12.64
C ASN A 112 7.44 -6.48 12.81
N GLY A 113 6.67 -6.40 11.72
CA GLY A 113 5.25 -6.10 11.77
C GLY A 113 4.92 -4.66 12.15
N ASP A 114 5.89 -3.75 12.07
CA ASP A 114 5.70 -2.35 12.50
C ASP A 114 4.65 -1.63 11.66
N PHE A 115 4.68 -1.81 10.35
CA PHE A 115 3.71 -1.19 9.46
C PHE A 115 2.34 -1.83 9.59
N LYS A 116 2.29 -3.15 9.71
CA LYS A 116 1.04 -3.88 9.93
C LYS A 116 0.32 -3.36 11.20
N ARG A 117 1.07 -3.19 12.30
CA ARG A 117 0.51 -2.62 13.54
C ARG A 117 0.09 -1.17 13.36
N ALA A 118 0.89 -0.36 12.70
CA ALA A 118 0.57 1.04 12.45
C ALA A 118 -0.71 1.20 11.61
N MET A 119 -0.96 0.27 10.68
CA MET A 119 -2.19 0.22 9.87
C MET A 119 -3.36 -0.41 10.60
N ASN A 120 -3.14 -0.88 11.84
CA ASN A 120 -4.17 -1.54 12.67
C ASN A 120 -4.79 -2.76 11.98
N VAL A 121 -4.00 -3.50 11.22
CA VAL A 121 -4.43 -4.73 10.58
C VAL A 121 -4.24 -5.88 11.56
N GLN A 122 -5.33 -6.60 11.81
CA GLN A 122 -5.34 -7.79 12.67
C GLN A 122 -5.60 -9.04 11.82
N ASN A 123 -5.19 -10.20 12.33
CA ASN A 123 -5.42 -11.50 11.66
C ASN A 123 -6.87 -11.91 11.81
#